data_59eee9877ab14f46afaa072cea0c3121
#
_entry.id   59eee9877ab14f46afaa072cea0c3121
#
_cell.length_a   1.000
_cell.length_b   1.000
_cell.length_c   1.000
_cell.angle_alpha   90.00
_cell.angle_beta   90.00
_cell.angle_gamma   90.00
#
_symmetry.space_group_name_H-M   'P 1'
#
loop_
_entity.id
_entity.type
_entity.pdbx_description
1 polymer ?
#
loop_
_entity_poly.entity_id
_entity_poly.type
_entity_poly.pdbx_seq_one_letter_code
_entity_poly.pdbx_strand_id
1 'polypeptide(L)'
;SGTSAHASLPENGNNPITALFELLSYIDFDSECTEFADSLKALFPHGKYNGEALGVDMSDMLGRLTLTLNVVRFENGKFDGCFDTRTPMSATKENCADVIAASLRKHGFEIENTKMREAHYVDENSDFIKTLLRTYEDYSGDKGECISMGGGTYVHDIENGVAFGAISRDTVTNMHGANEFMPIEDILTAAAIFTEVIAEICR
;
A
#
# COMPACT_ATOMS: atom_id res chain seq x y z
N SER A 1 -12.52 19.20 -2.16
CA SER A 1 -12.75 17.79 -2.58
C SER A 1 -11.49 17.23 -3.17
N GLY A 2 -11.29 15.92 -3.03
CA GLY A 2 -10.15 15.21 -3.58
C GLY A 2 -10.57 14.13 -4.57
N THR A 3 -9.57 13.40 -5.09
CA THR A 3 -9.76 12.22 -5.92
C THR A 3 -9.23 11.01 -5.17
N SER A 4 -10.07 9.99 -5.00
CA SER A 4 -9.68 8.75 -4.31
C SER A 4 -8.69 7.95 -5.16
N ALA A 5 -7.70 7.33 -4.51
CA ALA A 5 -6.77 6.38 -5.11
C ALA A 5 -6.43 5.28 -4.10
N HIS A 6 -5.94 4.15 -4.59
CA HIS A 6 -5.43 3.09 -3.74
C HIS A 6 -4.13 3.55 -3.03
N ALA A 7 -3.93 3.17 -1.78
CA ALA A 7 -2.78 3.62 -0.98
C ALA A 7 -1.41 3.22 -1.54
N SER A 8 -1.35 2.20 -2.40
CA SER A 8 -0.12 1.80 -3.12
C SER A 8 0.14 2.59 -4.41
N LEU A 9 -0.83 3.37 -4.89
CA LEU A 9 -0.76 4.19 -6.10
C LEU A 9 -1.32 5.59 -5.81
N PRO A 10 -0.81 6.28 -4.78
CA PRO A 10 -1.38 7.54 -4.30
C PRO A 10 -1.24 8.69 -5.31
N GLU A 11 -0.31 8.60 -6.24
CA GLU A 11 -0.11 9.55 -7.34
C GLU A 11 -1.30 9.63 -8.31
N ASN A 12 -2.13 8.58 -8.37
CA ASN A 12 -3.36 8.58 -9.17
C ASN A 12 -4.51 9.35 -8.52
N GLY A 13 -4.32 9.84 -7.29
CA GLY A 13 -5.30 10.55 -6.51
C GLY A 13 -4.94 12.02 -6.25
N ASN A 14 -5.80 12.66 -5.48
CA ASN A 14 -5.56 14.00 -4.94
C ASN A 14 -6.05 14.04 -3.49
N ASN A 15 -5.12 14.02 -2.54
CA ASN A 15 -5.44 13.97 -1.12
C ASN A 15 -5.92 15.33 -0.60
N PRO A 16 -7.20 15.48 -0.24
CA PRO A 16 -7.73 16.75 0.20
C PRO A 16 -7.23 17.18 1.60
N ILE A 17 -6.76 16.22 2.42
CA ILE A 17 -6.24 16.50 3.76
C ILE A 17 -4.93 17.28 3.65
N THR A 18 -3.99 16.77 2.85
CA THR A 18 -2.70 17.44 2.67
C THR A 18 -2.83 18.76 1.92
N ALA A 19 -3.78 18.87 0.97
CA ALA A 19 -4.13 20.12 0.32
C ALA A 19 -4.71 21.15 1.31
N LEU A 20 -5.49 20.69 2.30
CA LEU A 20 -5.99 21.56 3.38
C LEU A 20 -4.83 22.06 4.25
N PHE A 21 -3.86 21.23 4.61
CA PHE A 21 -2.71 21.65 5.40
C PHE A 21 -1.88 22.73 4.67
N GLU A 22 -1.69 22.56 3.37
CA GLU A 22 -1.04 23.58 2.57
C GLU A 22 -1.83 24.89 2.56
N LEU A 23 -3.16 24.84 2.40
CA LEU A 23 -4.02 26.01 2.44
C LEU A 23 -3.98 26.72 3.81
N LEU A 24 -4.02 25.95 4.92
CA LEU A 24 -3.98 26.50 6.27
C LEU A 24 -2.68 27.26 6.55
N SER A 25 -1.55 26.86 5.97
CA SER A 25 -0.27 27.56 6.14
C SER A 25 -0.20 28.96 5.49
N TYR A 26 -1.21 29.33 4.69
CA TYR A 26 -1.33 30.68 4.13
C TYR A 26 -2.28 31.59 4.93
N ILE A 27 -2.85 31.09 6.03
CA ILE A 27 -3.79 31.85 6.86
C ILE A 27 -3.05 32.37 8.10
N ASP A 28 -3.18 33.65 8.38
CA ASP A 28 -2.65 34.23 9.62
C ASP A 28 -3.49 33.81 10.81
N PHE A 29 -2.97 32.88 11.58
CA PHE A 29 -3.47 32.45 12.88
C PHE A 29 -2.67 33.12 14.01
N ASP A 30 -3.04 32.85 15.26
CA ASP A 30 -2.14 33.05 16.39
C ASP A 30 -0.90 32.16 16.27
N SER A 31 0.15 32.44 17.05
CA SER A 31 1.44 31.79 16.91
C SER A 31 1.39 30.26 17.10
N GLU A 32 0.53 29.77 18.00
CA GLU A 32 0.40 28.34 18.30
C GLU A 32 -0.29 27.59 17.14
N CYS A 33 -1.37 28.15 16.61
CA CYS A 33 -2.08 27.56 15.47
C CYS A 33 -1.25 27.61 14.18
N THR A 34 -0.45 28.67 13.99
CA THR A 34 0.47 28.80 12.85
C THR A 34 1.55 27.71 12.93
N GLU A 35 2.20 27.53 14.07
CA GLU A 35 3.24 26.51 14.27
C GLU A 35 2.66 25.10 14.04
N PHE A 36 1.45 24.83 14.49
CA PHE A 36 0.75 23.58 14.25
C PHE A 36 0.46 23.34 12.76
N ALA A 37 -0.07 24.34 12.04
CA ALA A 37 -0.37 24.24 10.61
C ALA A 37 0.91 24.02 9.77
N ASP A 38 1.98 24.74 10.10
CA ASP A 38 3.29 24.58 9.45
C ASP A 38 3.89 23.20 9.72
N SER A 39 3.73 22.65 10.92
CA SER A 39 4.16 21.29 11.26
C SER A 39 3.42 20.25 10.44
N LEU A 40 2.11 20.35 10.28
CA LEU A 40 1.32 19.42 9.47
C LEU A 40 1.74 19.47 7.98
N LYS A 41 1.94 20.67 7.44
CA LYS A 41 2.42 20.86 6.07
C LYS A 41 3.84 20.29 5.89
N ALA A 42 4.73 20.51 6.85
CA ALA A 42 6.10 20.02 6.78
C ALA A 42 6.16 18.50 6.82
N LEU A 43 5.34 17.85 7.66
CA LEU A 43 5.31 16.39 7.80
C LEU A 43 4.59 15.68 6.65
N PHE A 44 3.53 16.31 6.12
CA PHE A 44 2.66 15.74 5.08
C PHE A 44 2.46 16.72 3.92
N PRO A 45 3.52 17.07 3.17
CA PRO A 45 3.43 18.05 2.08
C PRO A 45 2.53 17.51 0.96
N HIS A 46 1.68 18.41 0.41
CA HIS A 46 0.75 18.03 -0.64
C HIS A 46 1.47 17.53 -1.91
N GLY A 47 0.98 16.45 -2.50
CA GLY A 47 1.58 15.82 -3.69
C GLY A 47 2.86 15.03 -3.43
N LYS A 48 3.24 14.81 -2.16
CA LYS A 48 4.36 13.95 -1.75
C LYS A 48 3.83 12.71 -1.03
N TYR A 49 4.19 11.54 -1.52
CA TYR A 49 3.60 10.28 -1.07
C TYR A 49 4.62 9.22 -0.69
N ASN A 50 5.91 9.57 -0.64
CA ASN A 50 7.02 8.62 -0.46
C ASN A 50 7.68 8.66 0.92
N GLY A 51 7.08 9.39 1.87
CA GLY A 51 7.63 9.53 3.22
C GLY A 51 8.92 10.37 3.31
N GLU A 52 9.33 11.06 2.24
CA GLU A 52 10.53 11.89 2.20
C GLU A 52 10.57 12.92 3.34
N ALA A 53 9.45 13.60 3.58
CA ALA A 53 9.34 14.61 4.65
C ALA A 53 9.50 14.02 6.06
N LEU A 54 9.21 12.74 6.23
CA LEU A 54 9.38 11.99 7.47
C LEU A 54 10.73 11.26 7.56
N GLY A 55 11.56 11.34 6.51
CA GLY A 55 12.89 10.75 6.47
C GLY A 55 12.94 9.26 6.11
N VAL A 56 11.89 8.74 5.46
CA VAL A 56 11.75 7.30 5.16
C VAL A 56 11.60 6.98 3.67
N ASP A 57 12.04 7.88 2.80
CA ASP A 57 12.05 7.61 1.35
C ASP A 57 13.04 6.48 1.02
N MET A 58 12.51 5.34 0.66
CA MET A 58 13.30 4.16 0.30
C MET A 58 12.62 3.36 -0.81
N SER A 59 13.41 2.60 -1.57
CA SER A 59 12.93 1.75 -2.64
C SER A 59 13.83 0.54 -2.83
N ASP A 60 13.26 -0.56 -3.30
CA ASP A 60 13.98 -1.76 -3.74
C ASP A 60 13.28 -2.42 -4.92
N MET A 61 13.61 -3.69 -5.21
CA MET A 61 13.04 -4.46 -6.32
C MET A 61 11.50 -4.61 -6.23
N LEU A 62 10.90 -4.51 -5.05
CA LEU A 62 9.45 -4.60 -4.86
C LEU A 62 8.73 -3.26 -5.02
N GLY A 63 9.48 -2.16 -5.17
CA GLY A 63 8.94 -0.83 -5.38
C GLY A 63 9.41 0.21 -4.37
N ARG A 64 8.80 1.39 -4.44
CA ARG A 64 9.09 2.52 -3.55
C ARG A 64 8.10 2.58 -2.40
N LEU A 65 8.56 3.01 -1.24
CA LEU A 65 7.69 3.30 -0.10
C LEU A 65 6.62 4.32 -0.48
N THR A 66 5.37 4.04 -0.11
CA THR A 66 4.30 5.05 -0.12
C THR A 66 3.80 5.32 1.29
N LEU A 67 3.48 6.58 1.56
CA LEU A 67 2.93 7.04 2.83
C LEU A 67 1.82 8.05 2.58
N THR A 68 0.62 7.74 3.04
CA THR A 68 -0.56 8.59 2.84
C THR A 68 -1.30 8.84 4.13
N LEU A 69 -1.61 10.08 4.45
CA LEU A 69 -2.47 10.46 5.58
C LEU A 69 -3.93 10.35 5.14
N ASN A 70 -4.67 9.39 5.72
CA ASN A 70 -5.98 8.97 5.21
C ASN A 70 -7.15 9.48 6.04
N VAL A 71 -6.95 9.65 7.35
CA VAL A 71 -7.98 10.12 8.26
C VAL A 71 -7.39 11.16 9.17
N VAL A 72 -8.14 12.25 9.36
CA VAL A 72 -7.82 13.30 10.33
C VAL A 72 -9.10 13.66 11.08
N ARG A 73 -8.97 13.83 12.38
CA ARG A 73 -9.99 14.37 13.27
C ARG A 73 -9.37 15.47 14.10
N PHE A 74 -10.09 16.57 14.23
CA PHE A 74 -9.74 17.68 15.12
C PHE A 74 -10.98 18.03 15.92
N GLU A 75 -10.96 17.62 17.17
CA GLU A 75 -12.09 17.82 18.08
C GLU A 75 -11.59 18.27 19.46
N ASN A 76 -12.22 19.28 20.05
CA ASN A 76 -11.91 19.77 21.40
C ASN A 76 -10.42 20.10 21.63
N GLY A 77 -9.76 20.67 20.63
CA GLY A 77 -8.33 21.02 20.69
C GLY A 77 -7.38 19.81 20.55
N LYS A 78 -7.91 18.62 20.27
CA LYS A 78 -7.12 17.40 20.03
C LYS A 78 -7.11 17.05 18.55
N PHE A 79 -5.92 16.74 18.05
CA PHE A 79 -5.70 16.27 16.69
C PHE A 79 -5.40 14.76 16.72
N ASP A 80 -6.14 13.98 15.95
CA ASP A 80 -5.88 12.57 15.72
C ASP A 80 -5.73 12.34 14.21
N GLY A 81 -4.66 11.65 13.81
CA GLY A 81 -4.36 11.32 12.41
C GLY A 81 -4.06 9.84 12.22
N CYS A 82 -4.50 9.27 11.10
CA CYS A 82 -4.15 7.92 10.70
C CYS A 82 -3.54 7.95 9.30
N PHE A 83 -2.35 7.40 9.16
CA PHE A 83 -1.68 7.23 7.87
C PHE A 83 -1.45 5.76 7.56
N ASP A 84 -1.44 5.44 6.28
CA ASP A 84 -1.10 4.12 5.73
C ASP A 84 0.30 4.21 5.11
N THR A 85 1.11 3.19 5.33
CA THR A 85 2.45 3.09 4.74
C THR A 85 2.59 1.74 4.06
N ARG A 86 2.96 1.76 2.77
CA ARG A 86 3.36 0.55 2.02
C ARG A 86 4.86 0.55 1.90
N THR A 87 5.48 -0.49 2.41
CA THR A 87 6.93 -0.53 2.60
C THR A 87 7.59 -1.53 1.66
N PRO A 88 8.75 -1.19 1.08
CA PRO A 88 9.59 -2.15 0.37
C PRO A 88 10.18 -3.18 1.34
N MET A 89 10.79 -4.24 0.81
CA MET A 89 11.36 -5.34 1.60
C MET A 89 12.55 -4.89 2.46
N SER A 90 13.25 -3.84 2.03
CA SER A 90 14.37 -3.23 2.78
C SER A 90 13.95 -2.43 4.01
N ALA A 91 12.65 -2.18 4.19
CA ALA A 91 12.14 -1.45 5.34
C ALA A 91 12.09 -2.35 6.58
N THR A 92 12.63 -1.84 7.69
CA THR A 92 12.61 -2.46 9.00
C THR A 92 11.95 -1.53 10.02
N LYS A 93 11.69 -2.05 11.20
CA LYS A 93 11.19 -1.20 12.30
C LYS A 93 12.14 -0.03 12.55
N GLU A 94 13.46 -0.29 12.58
CA GLU A 94 14.49 0.68 12.93
C GLU A 94 14.66 1.77 11.87
N ASN A 95 14.65 1.40 10.58
CA ASN A 95 14.89 2.36 9.49
C ASN A 95 13.63 3.02 8.96
N CYS A 96 12.45 2.55 9.35
CA CYS A 96 11.17 3.08 8.91
C CYS A 96 10.29 3.53 10.08
N ALA A 97 9.71 2.61 10.85
CA ALA A 97 8.73 2.96 11.90
C ALA A 97 9.31 3.87 12.99
N ASP A 98 10.52 3.58 13.46
CA ASP A 98 11.19 4.38 14.51
C ASP A 98 11.63 5.75 13.97
N VAL A 99 12.01 5.86 12.69
CA VAL A 99 12.34 7.14 12.03
C VAL A 99 11.08 8.01 11.90
N ILE A 100 9.96 7.44 11.44
CA ILE A 100 8.66 8.15 11.38
C ILE A 100 8.28 8.65 12.77
N ALA A 101 8.33 7.79 13.79
CA ALA A 101 8.00 8.14 15.15
C ALA A 101 8.90 9.28 15.70
N ALA A 102 10.20 9.23 15.41
CA ALA A 102 11.12 10.28 15.81
C ALA A 102 10.84 11.61 15.11
N SER A 103 10.50 11.56 13.81
CA SER A 103 10.13 12.75 13.04
C SER A 103 8.83 13.40 13.55
N LEU A 104 7.80 12.61 13.83
CA LEU A 104 6.54 13.08 14.40
C LEU A 104 6.75 13.74 15.77
N ARG A 105 7.54 13.12 16.66
CA ARG A 105 7.83 13.67 18.00
C ARG A 105 8.56 15.01 17.96
N LYS A 106 9.44 15.25 16.98
CA LYS A 106 10.10 16.56 16.80
C LYS A 106 9.10 17.70 16.55
N HIS A 107 7.94 17.37 16.01
CA HIS A 107 6.85 18.30 15.73
C HIS A 107 5.73 18.25 16.79
N GLY A 108 5.98 17.64 17.95
CA GLY A 108 5.03 17.59 19.07
C GLY A 108 3.91 16.55 18.95
N PHE A 109 4.00 15.63 17.98
CA PHE A 109 3.03 14.54 17.84
C PHE A 109 3.49 13.27 18.55
N GLU A 110 2.55 12.56 19.13
CA GLU A 110 2.77 11.20 19.65
C GLU A 110 2.23 10.18 18.65
N ILE A 111 2.82 9.00 18.61
CA ILE A 111 2.36 7.89 17.81
C ILE A 111 1.87 6.77 18.73
N GLU A 112 0.62 6.39 18.61
CA GLU A 112 -0.01 5.37 19.46
C GLU A 112 0.33 3.95 19.01
N ASN A 113 0.55 3.75 17.70
CA ASN A 113 0.81 2.43 17.14
C ASN A 113 2.00 2.49 16.18
N THR A 114 3.06 1.79 16.55
CA THR A 114 4.29 1.63 15.74
C THR A 114 4.44 0.22 15.17
N LYS A 115 3.36 -0.58 15.17
CA LYS A 115 3.41 -1.93 14.59
C LYS A 115 3.64 -1.82 13.08
N MET A 116 4.72 -2.40 12.64
CA MET A 116 5.06 -2.58 11.24
C MET A 116 4.89 -4.05 10.88
N ARG A 117 4.24 -4.33 9.76
CA ARG A 117 4.23 -5.67 9.17
C ARG A 117 5.38 -5.72 8.17
N GLU A 118 6.19 -6.76 8.26
CA GLU A 118 7.26 -7.00 7.29
C GLU A 118 6.68 -7.30 5.90
N ALA A 119 7.43 -6.97 4.85
CA ALA A 119 7.05 -7.32 3.48
C ALA A 119 7.06 -8.86 3.32
N HIS A 120 6.06 -9.38 2.65
CA HIS A 120 5.97 -10.80 2.31
C HIS A 120 6.64 -11.04 0.96
N TYR A 121 7.57 -11.98 0.90
CA TYR A 121 8.29 -12.34 -0.32
C TYR A 121 8.46 -13.84 -0.42
N VAL A 122 8.27 -14.38 -1.61
CA VAL A 122 8.55 -15.78 -1.95
C VAL A 122 9.46 -15.79 -3.17
N ASP A 123 10.50 -16.63 -3.14
CA ASP A 123 11.47 -16.74 -4.23
C ASP A 123 10.81 -17.21 -5.53
N GLU A 124 10.88 -16.36 -6.56
CA GLU A 124 10.34 -16.64 -7.89
C GLU A 124 10.96 -17.88 -8.57
N ASN A 125 12.17 -18.28 -8.13
CA ASN A 125 12.88 -19.44 -8.67
C ASN A 125 12.52 -20.76 -7.97
N SER A 126 11.66 -20.73 -6.96
CA SER A 126 11.18 -21.95 -6.29
C SER A 126 10.38 -22.83 -7.26
N ASP A 127 10.42 -24.16 -7.05
CA ASP A 127 9.66 -25.10 -7.88
C ASP A 127 8.15 -24.89 -7.75
N PHE A 128 7.70 -24.44 -6.58
CA PHE A 128 6.31 -24.05 -6.36
C PHE A 128 5.87 -22.91 -7.28
N ILE A 129 6.62 -21.81 -7.31
CA ILE A 129 6.32 -20.67 -8.19
C ILE A 129 6.39 -21.06 -9.66
N LYS A 130 7.40 -21.82 -10.08
CA LYS A 130 7.50 -22.31 -11.46
C LYS A 130 6.31 -23.15 -11.87
N THR A 131 5.80 -23.99 -10.97
CA THR A 131 4.58 -24.77 -11.23
C THR A 131 3.37 -23.87 -11.43
N LEU A 132 3.19 -22.84 -10.56
CA LEU A 132 2.09 -21.89 -10.68
C LEU A 132 2.14 -21.14 -12.01
N LEU A 133 3.31 -20.59 -12.37
CA LEU A 133 3.48 -19.80 -13.60
C LEU A 133 3.22 -20.65 -14.83
N ARG A 134 3.81 -21.86 -14.91
CA ARG A 134 3.59 -22.78 -16.03
C ARG A 134 2.12 -23.14 -16.19
N THR A 135 1.45 -23.52 -15.11
CA THR A 135 0.03 -23.89 -15.16
C THR A 135 -0.83 -22.71 -15.58
N TYR A 136 -0.50 -21.51 -15.12
CA TYR A 136 -1.17 -20.29 -15.57
C TYR A 136 -1.02 -20.10 -17.08
N GLU A 137 0.20 -20.21 -17.63
CA GLU A 137 0.48 -20.08 -19.05
C GLU A 137 -0.26 -21.12 -19.89
N ASP A 138 -0.28 -22.39 -19.45
CA ASP A 138 -0.92 -23.51 -20.15
C ASP A 138 -2.44 -23.31 -20.31
N TYR A 139 -3.11 -22.71 -19.34
CA TYR A 139 -4.56 -22.57 -19.31
C TYR A 139 -5.04 -21.19 -19.78
N SER A 140 -4.33 -20.12 -19.48
CA SER A 140 -4.72 -18.76 -19.89
C SER A 140 -4.22 -18.39 -21.28
N GLY A 141 -3.11 -18.98 -21.73
CA GLY A 141 -2.39 -18.55 -22.93
C GLY A 141 -1.58 -17.27 -22.76
N ASP A 142 -1.64 -16.64 -21.59
CA ASP A 142 -0.88 -15.45 -21.23
C ASP A 142 0.45 -15.83 -20.60
N LYS A 143 1.46 -14.98 -20.70
CA LYS A 143 2.73 -15.16 -20.00
C LYS A 143 2.56 -14.98 -18.50
N GLY A 144 3.00 -15.96 -17.71
CA GLY A 144 3.05 -15.91 -16.26
C GLY A 144 4.18 -15.01 -15.76
N GLU A 145 3.89 -14.13 -14.80
CA GLU A 145 4.87 -13.23 -14.22
C GLU A 145 4.64 -13.09 -12.71
N CYS A 146 5.72 -13.05 -11.95
CA CYS A 146 5.67 -12.65 -10.55
C CYS A 146 5.49 -11.14 -10.47
N ILE A 147 4.49 -10.71 -9.71
CA ILE A 147 4.21 -9.29 -9.51
C ILE A 147 4.28 -8.92 -8.04
N SER A 148 4.70 -7.71 -7.76
CA SER A 148 4.61 -7.11 -6.44
C SER A 148 3.32 -6.30 -6.35
N MET A 149 2.61 -6.38 -5.23
CA MET A 149 1.45 -5.54 -4.99
C MET A 149 1.48 -4.93 -3.59
N GLY A 150 1.14 -3.66 -3.49
CA GLY A 150 1.11 -2.92 -2.24
C GLY A 150 -0.13 -3.19 -1.37
N GLY A 151 -0.94 -4.21 -1.72
CA GLY A 151 -2.11 -4.63 -0.96
C GLY A 151 -1.80 -5.77 -0.02
N GLY A 152 -2.49 -5.85 1.13
CA GLY A 152 -2.44 -7.01 2.01
C GLY A 152 -3.45 -8.07 1.58
N THR A 153 -3.04 -9.34 1.62
CA THR A 153 -3.93 -10.50 1.45
C THR A 153 -3.74 -11.45 2.63
N TYR A 154 -4.63 -12.43 2.77
CA TYR A 154 -4.51 -13.43 3.84
C TYR A 154 -3.31 -14.38 3.69
N VAL A 155 -2.64 -14.39 2.54
CA VAL A 155 -1.42 -15.19 2.34
C VAL A 155 -0.20 -14.65 3.10
N HIS A 156 -0.23 -13.39 3.59
CA HIS A 156 0.85 -12.82 4.40
C HIS A 156 1.15 -13.60 5.69
N ASP A 157 0.17 -14.31 6.21
CA ASP A 157 0.31 -15.09 7.44
C ASP A 157 0.59 -16.57 7.16
N ILE A 158 0.85 -16.94 5.88
CA ILE A 158 1.16 -18.30 5.44
C ILE A 158 2.60 -18.32 4.95
N GLU A 159 3.44 -19.10 5.61
CA GLU A 159 4.84 -19.28 5.18
C GLU A 159 4.89 -19.81 3.74
N ASN A 160 5.67 -19.15 2.88
CA ASN A 160 5.77 -19.44 1.44
C ASN A 160 4.43 -19.35 0.66
N GLY A 161 3.37 -18.80 1.26
CA GLY A 161 2.10 -18.59 0.57
C GLY A 161 2.19 -17.44 -0.44
N VAL A 162 1.50 -17.58 -1.57
CA VAL A 162 1.42 -16.52 -2.59
C VAL A 162 -0.02 -16.28 -3.00
N ALA A 163 -0.35 -15.03 -3.31
CA ALA A 163 -1.57 -14.72 -4.02
C ALA A 163 -1.37 -15.11 -5.49
N PHE A 164 -2.26 -15.92 -6.01
CA PHE A 164 -2.17 -16.44 -7.36
C PHE A 164 -3.39 -15.98 -8.16
N GLY A 165 -3.15 -15.42 -9.34
CA GLY A 165 -4.16 -14.73 -10.11
C GLY A 165 -5.22 -15.64 -10.70
N ALA A 166 -6.43 -15.10 -10.78
CA ALA A 166 -7.60 -15.76 -11.31
C ALA A 166 -8.34 -14.92 -12.34
N ILE A 167 -7.84 -13.72 -12.63
CA ILE A 167 -8.48 -12.74 -13.52
C ILE A 167 -7.54 -12.50 -14.69
N SER A 168 -8.08 -12.50 -15.93
CA SER A 168 -7.33 -12.11 -17.11
C SER A 168 -6.74 -10.71 -16.95
N ARG A 169 -5.52 -10.53 -17.45
CA ARG A 169 -4.75 -9.27 -17.35
C ARG A 169 -5.52 -8.07 -17.93
N ASP A 170 -6.35 -8.29 -18.93
CA ASP A 170 -7.10 -7.24 -19.63
C ASP A 170 -8.46 -6.94 -19.01
N THR A 171 -8.87 -7.68 -17.97
CA THR A 171 -10.17 -7.51 -17.32
C THR A 171 -10.12 -6.42 -16.25
N VAL A 172 -10.89 -5.35 -16.46
CA VAL A 172 -11.09 -4.29 -15.46
C VAL A 172 -12.33 -4.61 -14.63
N THR A 173 -12.14 -5.16 -13.43
CA THR A 173 -13.22 -5.67 -12.57
C THR A 173 -13.90 -4.63 -11.70
N ASN A 174 -13.45 -3.37 -11.70
CA ASN A 174 -13.83 -2.33 -10.74
C ASN A 174 -13.57 -2.73 -9.28
N MET A 175 -12.46 -3.43 -9.01
CA MET A 175 -12.07 -3.90 -7.68
C MET A 175 -12.21 -2.77 -6.63
N HIS A 176 -12.95 -3.06 -5.54
CA HIS A 176 -13.32 -2.11 -4.48
C HIS A 176 -14.23 -0.95 -4.94
N GLY A 177 -14.76 -0.99 -6.14
CA GLY A 177 -15.65 0.01 -6.71
C GLY A 177 -17.11 -0.42 -6.78
N ALA A 178 -17.96 0.50 -7.22
CA ALA A 178 -19.36 0.17 -7.50
C ALA A 178 -19.45 -0.79 -8.70
N ASN A 179 -20.38 -1.77 -8.61
CA ASN A 179 -20.58 -2.78 -9.65
C ASN A 179 -19.34 -3.61 -9.96
N GLU A 180 -18.55 -3.93 -8.94
CA GLU A 180 -17.46 -4.91 -9.05
C GLU A 180 -17.99 -6.22 -9.64
N PHE A 181 -17.26 -6.80 -10.58
CA PHE A 181 -17.66 -8.03 -11.26
C PHE A 181 -16.46 -8.90 -11.61
N MET A 182 -16.72 -10.16 -11.90
CA MET A 182 -15.77 -11.11 -12.47
C MET A 182 -16.41 -11.85 -13.64
N PRO A 183 -15.77 -11.93 -14.81
CA PRO A 183 -16.28 -12.73 -15.93
C PRO A 183 -16.41 -14.20 -15.57
N ILE A 184 -17.46 -14.86 -16.05
CA ILE A 184 -17.67 -16.30 -15.79
C ILE A 184 -16.52 -17.13 -16.41
N GLU A 185 -16.00 -16.74 -17.55
CA GLU A 185 -14.89 -17.39 -18.23
C GLU A 185 -13.61 -17.34 -17.38
N ASP A 186 -13.32 -16.21 -16.71
CA ASP A 186 -12.21 -16.09 -15.79
C ASP A 186 -12.36 -17.03 -14.58
N ILE A 187 -13.59 -17.17 -14.06
CA ILE A 187 -13.90 -18.10 -12.96
C ILE A 187 -13.63 -19.54 -13.39
N LEU A 188 -14.05 -19.93 -14.59
CA LEU A 188 -13.86 -21.30 -15.10
C LEU A 188 -12.38 -21.58 -15.38
N THR A 189 -11.67 -20.64 -15.98
CA THR A 189 -10.23 -20.73 -16.22
C THR A 189 -9.47 -20.84 -14.88
N ALA A 190 -9.79 -20.00 -13.92
CA ALA A 190 -9.22 -20.07 -12.57
C ALA A 190 -9.45 -21.44 -11.92
N ALA A 191 -10.67 -21.97 -12.01
CA ALA A 191 -10.99 -23.29 -11.45
C ALA A 191 -10.16 -24.41 -12.11
N ALA A 192 -9.93 -24.36 -13.41
CA ALA A 192 -9.09 -25.31 -14.12
C ALA A 192 -7.62 -25.20 -13.67
N ILE A 193 -7.08 -23.98 -13.61
CA ILE A 193 -5.72 -23.69 -13.16
C ILE A 193 -5.50 -24.22 -11.73
N PHE A 194 -6.36 -23.85 -10.78
CA PHE A 194 -6.22 -24.32 -9.39
C PHE A 194 -6.34 -25.84 -9.25
N THR A 195 -7.19 -26.47 -10.04
CA THR A 195 -7.35 -27.93 -10.05
C THR A 195 -6.05 -28.62 -10.47
N GLU A 196 -5.43 -28.16 -11.56
CA GLU A 196 -4.17 -28.74 -12.04
C GLU A 196 -3.02 -28.46 -11.07
N VAL A 197 -2.90 -27.23 -10.55
CA VAL A 197 -1.89 -26.88 -9.54
C VAL A 197 -1.99 -27.80 -8.32
N ILE A 198 -3.19 -28.01 -7.78
CA ILE A 198 -3.41 -28.91 -6.63
C ILE A 198 -3.02 -30.36 -6.99
N ALA A 199 -3.40 -30.82 -8.17
CA ALA A 199 -3.08 -32.16 -8.61
C ALA A 199 -1.55 -32.39 -8.77
N GLU A 200 -0.81 -31.37 -9.20
CA GLU A 200 0.64 -31.45 -9.35
C GLU A 200 1.39 -31.35 -8.01
N ILE A 201 0.95 -30.46 -7.12
CA ILE A 201 1.64 -30.23 -5.83
C ILE A 201 1.36 -31.36 -4.83
N CYS A 202 0.20 -32.00 -4.92
CA CYS A 202 -0.19 -33.09 -4.00
C CYS A 202 0.21 -34.48 -4.49
N ARG A 203 0.98 -34.62 -5.54
CA ARG A 203 1.58 -35.89 -5.98
C ARG A 203 2.85 -36.17 -5.23
#